data_e44a355a487ec6c079cc7cb2dd8d8d7b
#
_entry.id   e44a355a487ec6c079cc7cb2dd8d8d7b
#
_cell.length_a   1.000
_cell.length_b   1.000
_cell.length_c   1.000
_cell.angle_alpha   90.00
_cell.angle_beta   90.00
_cell.angle_gamma   90.00
#
_symmetry.space_group_name_H-M   'P 1'
#
loop_
_entity.id
_entity.type
_entity.pdbx_description
1 polymer ?
#
loop_
_entity_poly.entity_id
_entity_poly.type
_entity_poly.pdbx_seq_one_letter_code
_entity_poly.pdbx_strand_id
1 'polypeptide(L)'
;MKKINQVGSLITGIIWVVVGVILDFVIQLGSTYSKVGIVNWLGVDKNHPIGIAVMLIVAAILTAITVWILSYAVKRKAPKTSLHPFRGDKLAWVGYGYAMILGAGMVTVALQYVFSHQKMTASNQVALEEMAKKGGAALVFVVVLAVFVAPLVEELIFRGIILNYFFKEGPWWFNVIISGVLFGYFHVYQDFQIFALIQYSLMGISLAVVYKKTKQIQYSIATHMLNNGIAALSLIGMAFGS
;
A
#
# COMPACT_ATOMS: atom_id res chain seq x y z
N MET A 1 -35.53 0.46 8.51
CA MET A 1 -34.58 1.56 8.25
C MET A 1 -33.11 1.23 8.52
N LYS A 2 -32.71 0.62 9.67
CA LYS A 2 -31.28 0.27 9.94
C LYS A 2 -30.67 -0.66 8.88
N LYS A 3 -31.34 -1.73 8.45
CA LYS A 3 -30.85 -2.66 7.41
C LYS A 3 -30.66 -2.01 6.03
N ILE A 4 -31.56 -1.13 5.61
CA ILE A 4 -31.48 -0.43 4.32
C ILE A 4 -30.26 0.50 4.29
N ASN A 5 -29.96 1.20 5.39
CA ASN A 5 -28.77 2.04 5.52
C ASN A 5 -27.47 1.24 5.53
N GLN A 6 -27.50 -0.02 5.96
CA GLN A 6 -26.35 -0.90 5.99
C GLN A 6 -26.00 -1.41 4.57
N VAL A 7 -27.01 -1.86 3.81
CA VAL A 7 -26.84 -2.28 2.40
C VAL A 7 -26.31 -1.11 1.54
N GLY A 8 -26.88 0.09 1.68
CA GLY A 8 -26.40 1.28 1.00
C GLY A 8 -24.95 1.63 1.34
N SER A 9 -24.53 1.41 2.60
CA SER A 9 -23.11 1.57 3.00
C SER A 9 -22.19 0.57 2.32
N LEU A 10 -22.61 -0.71 2.24
CA LEU A 10 -21.81 -1.77 1.60
C LEU A 10 -21.63 -1.49 0.11
N ILE A 11 -22.70 -1.18 -0.62
CA ILE A 11 -22.64 -0.85 -2.05
C ILE A 11 -21.72 0.35 -2.29
N THR A 12 -21.89 1.42 -1.51
CA THR A 12 -21.03 2.60 -1.60
C THR A 12 -19.57 2.26 -1.31
N GLY A 13 -19.31 1.40 -0.31
CA GLY A 13 -17.97 0.92 0.00
C GLY A 13 -17.33 0.14 -1.15
N ILE A 14 -18.09 -0.77 -1.79
CA ILE A 14 -17.62 -1.52 -2.97
C ILE A 14 -17.25 -0.55 -4.10
N ILE A 15 -18.11 0.42 -4.40
CA ILE A 15 -17.84 1.41 -5.45
C ILE A 15 -16.54 2.16 -5.15
N TRP A 16 -16.32 2.61 -3.90
CA TRP A 16 -15.10 3.33 -3.53
C TRP A 16 -13.84 2.45 -3.57
N VAL A 17 -13.94 1.17 -3.22
CA VAL A 17 -12.80 0.22 -3.38
C VAL A 17 -12.46 0.06 -4.85
N VAL A 18 -13.46 -0.17 -5.72
CA VAL A 18 -13.24 -0.28 -7.18
C VAL A 18 -12.64 1.00 -7.75
N VAL A 19 -13.17 2.17 -7.36
CA VAL A 19 -12.59 3.46 -7.77
C VAL A 19 -11.14 3.58 -7.30
N GLY A 20 -10.83 3.20 -6.06
CA GLY A 20 -9.47 3.24 -5.53
C GLY A 20 -8.50 2.36 -6.33
N VAL A 21 -8.90 1.13 -6.64
CA VAL A 21 -8.09 0.20 -7.44
C VAL A 21 -7.88 0.73 -8.87
N ILE A 22 -8.93 1.25 -9.51
CA ILE A 22 -8.80 1.86 -10.85
C ILE A 22 -7.84 3.04 -10.82
N LEU A 23 -7.95 3.92 -9.82
CA LEU A 23 -7.07 5.08 -9.69
C LEU A 23 -5.62 4.68 -9.46
N ASP A 24 -5.36 3.60 -8.70
CA ASP A 24 -4.01 3.05 -8.53
C ASP A 24 -3.42 2.59 -9.88
N PHE A 25 -4.18 1.85 -10.69
CA PHE A 25 -3.76 1.50 -12.05
C PHE A 25 -3.54 2.73 -12.93
N VAL A 26 -4.38 3.75 -12.82
CA VAL A 26 -4.22 5.01 -13.58
C VAL A 26 -2.92 5.71 -13.21
N ILE A 27 -2.50 5.70 -11.93
CA ILE A 27 -1.20 6.25 -11.51
C ILE A 27 -0.07 5.48 -12.20
N GLN A 28 -0.08 4.16 -12.12
CA GLN A 28 1.01 3.32 -12.65
C GLN A 28 1.13 3.42 -14.17
N LEU A 29 0.02 3.25 -14.88
CA LEU A 29 -0.01 3.30 -16.35
C LEU A 29 0.22 4.74 -16.86
N GLY A 30 -0.46 5.73 -16.30
CA GLY A 30 -0.33 7.13 -16.71
C GLY A 30 1.10 7.64 -16.56
N SER A 31 1.76 7.32 -15.45
CA SER A 31 3.16 7.69 -15.22
C SER A 31 4.11 7.00 -16.20
N THR A 32 3.91 5.69 -16.44
CA THR A 32 4.74 4.93 -17.37
C THR A 32 4.58 5.42 -18.81
N TYR A 33 3.32 5.58 -19.27
CA TYR A 33 3.06 6.02 -20.65
C TYR A 33 3.44 7.48 -20.90
N SER A 34 3.34 8.36 -19.90
CA SER A 34 3.81 9.74 -20.03
C SER A 34 5.31 9.82 -20.27
N LYS A 35 6.09 8.98 -19.57
CA LYS A 35 7.54 8.84 -19.83
C LYS A 35 7.81 8.36 -21.25
N VAL A 36 7.16 7.26 -21.65
CA VAL A 36 7.35 6.68 -22.98
C VAL A 36 7.00 7.70 -24.07
N GLY A 37 5.88 8.41 -23.91
CA GLY A 37 5.43 9.42 -24.86
C GLY A 37 6.43 10.56 -25.05
N ILE A 38 6.93 11.16 -23.96
CA ILE A 38 7.86 12.30 -24.05
C ILE A 38 9.23 11.88 -24.60
N VAL A 39 9.73 10.70 -24.21
CA VAL A 39 11.01 10.18 -24.68
C VAL A 39 10.97 9.90 -26.17
N ASN A 40 9.89 9.28 -26.67
CA ASN A 40 9.70 9.00 -28.09
C ASN A 40 9.53 10.29 -28.90
N TRP A 41 8.75 11.26 -28.38
CA TRP A 41 8.51 12.55 -29.04
C TRP A 41 9.79 13.37 -29.20
N LEU A 42 10.70 13.32 -28.20
CA LEU A 42 11.98 14.04 -28.23
C LEU A 42 13.09 13.24 -28.94
N GLY A 43 12.89 11.94 -29.21
CA GLY A 43 13.93 11.08 -29.80
C GLY A 43 15.12 10.83 -28.88
N VAL A 44 14.95 10.87 -27.55
CA VAL A 44 16.03 10.70 -26.57
C VAL A 44 16.04 9.31 -25.95
N ASP A 45 17.12 8.96 -25.22
CA ASP A 45 17.25 7.67 -24.54
C ASP A 45 16.13 7.43 -23.50
N LYS A 46 15.71 6.18 -23.35
CA LYS A 46 14.65 5.78 -22.41
C LYS A 46 14.93 6.13 -20.94
N ASN A 47 16.17 6.33 -20.55
CA ASN A 47 16.59 6.75 -19.22
C ASN A 47 16.96 8.24 -19.14
N HIS A 48 16.67 9.00 -20.21
CA HIS A 48 16.93 10.44 -20.20
C HIS A 48 16.22 11.14 -19.03
N PRO A 49 16.90 12.05 -18.31
CA PRO A 49 16.35 12.70 -17.11
C PRO A 49 14.97 13.36 -17.31
N ILE A 50 14.69 13.90 -18.52
CA ILE A 50 13.41 14.53 -18.82
C ILE A 50 12.26 13.51 -18.75
N GLY A 51 12.46 12.28 -19.24
CA GLY A 51 11.47 11.22 -19.16
C GLY A 51 11.20 10.81 -17.71
N ILE A 52 12.24 10.73 -16.89
CA ILE A 52 12.12 10.44 -15.44
C ILE A 52 11.36 11.58 -14.75
N ALA A 53 11.71 12.82 -15.03
CA ALA A 53 11.05 14.00 -14.44
C ALA A 53 9.54 14.03 -14.78
N VAL A 54 9.17 13.84 -16.05
CA VAL A 54 7.77 13.80 -16.50
C VAL A 54 7.01 12.65 -15.80
N MET A 55 7.60 11.46 -15.74
CA MET A 55 7.01 10.32 -15.03
C MET A 55 6.71 10.64 -13.55
N LEU A 56 7.67 11.24 -12.84
CA LEU A 56 7.53 11.57 -11.43
C LEU A 56 6.50 12.70 -11.22
N ILE A 57 6.48 13.71 -12.07
CA ILE A 57 5.48 14.80 -12.01
C ILE A 57 4.08 14.24 -12.24
N VAL A 58 3.88 13.40 -13.26
CA VAL A 58 2.58 12.79 -13.55
C VAL A 58 2.17 11.86 -12.40
N ALA A 59 3.10 11.05 -11.86
CA ALA A 59 2.85 10.21 -10.69
C ALA A 59 2.38 11.06 -9.49
N ALA A 60 3.07 12.15 -9.20
CA ALA A 60 2.72 13.04 -8.08
C ALA A 60 1.33 13.68 -8.27
N ILE A 61 1.03 14.19 -9.47
CA ILE A 61 -0.28 14.81 -9.78
C ILE A 61 -1.40 13.78 -9.65
N LEU A 62 -1.26 12.61 -10.28
CA LEU A 62 -2.28 11.55 -10.24
C LEU A 62 -2.46 11.01 -8.82
N THR A 63 -1.36 10.85 -8.05
CA THR A 63 -1.43 10.47 -6.63
C THR A 63 -2.17 11.52 -5.81
N ALA A 64 -1.87 12.80 -5.98
CA ALA A 64 -2.55 13.89 -5.27
C ALA A 64 -4.07 13.90 -5.56
N ILE A 65 -4.46 13.71 -6.82
CA ILE A 65 -5.87 13.58 -7.23
C ILE A 65 -6.51 12.35 -6.58
N THR A 66 -5.85 11.20 -6.62
CA THR A 66 -6.33 9.96 -6.01
C THR A 66 -6.51 10.10 -4.50
N VAL A 67 -5.51 10.64 -3.80
CA VAL A 67 -5.58 10.92 -2.36
C VAL A 67 -6.72 11.89 -2.03
N TRP A 68 -6.94 12.92 -2.84
CA TRP A 68 -8.05 13.86 -2.67
C TRP A 68 -9.40 13.15 -2.80
N ILE A 69 -9.60 12.35 -3.87
CA ILE A 69 -10.84 11.59 -4.13
C ILE A 69 -11.11 10.59 -2.99
N LEU A 70 -10.14 9.75 -2.63
CA LEU A 70 -10.30 8.74 -1.60
C LEU A 70 -10.45 9.37 -0.20
N SER A 71 -9.75 10.45 0.09
CA SER A 71 -9.92 11.21 1.34
C SER A 71 -11.32 11.81 1.47
N TYR A 72 -11.93 12.24 0.35
CA TYR A 72 -13.33 12.67 0.36
C TYR A 72 -14.26 11.51 0.78
N ALA A 73 -14.07 10.31 0.21
CA ALA A 73 -14.84 9.13 0.60
C ALA A 73 -14.68 8.79 2.09
N VAL A 74 -13.45 8.83 2.60
CA VAL A 74 -13.15 8.57 4.02
C VAL A 74 -13.77 9.63 4.92
N LYS A 75 -13.60 10.92 4.62
CA LYS A 75 -14.17 12.03 5.40
C LYS A 75 -15.69 11.96 5.48
N ARG A 76 -16.35 11.58 4.39
CA ARG A 76 -17.81 11.45 4.35
C ARG A 76 -18.34 10.37 5.29
N LYS A 77 -17.58 9.27 5.49
CA LYS A 77 -18.00 8.15 6.34
C LYS A 77 -17.45 8.21 7.76
N ALA A 78 -16.21 8.62 7.91
CA ALA A 78 -15.44 8.59 9.15
C ALA A 78 -14.55 9.85 9.31
N PRO A 79 -15.14 11.04 9.46
CA PRO A 79 -14.39 12.31 9.48
C PRO A 79 -13.32 12.36 10.58
N LYS A 80 -13.60 11.74 11.74
CA LYS A 80 -12.68 11.74 12.89
C LYS A 80 -11.45 10.87 12.71
N THR A 81 -11.46 9.96 11.73
CA THR A 81 -10.36 9.02 11.46
C THR A 81 -9.68 9.23 10.11
N SER A 82 -10.07 10.30 9.42
CA SER A 82 -9.44 10.73 8.15
C SER A 82 -8.04 11.31 8.38
N LEU A 83 -7.43 11.82 7.33
CA LEU A 83 -6.13 12.52 7.42
C LEU A 83 -6.25 13.78 8.29
N HIS A 84 -5.34 13.87 9.26
CA HIS A 84 -5.18 15.00 10.18
C HIS A 84 -3.68 15.31 10.38
N PRO A 85 -3.30 16.46 10.93
CA PRO A 85 -1.92 16.72 11.31
C PRO A 85 -1.39 15.68 12.32
N PHE A 86 -0.12 15.39 12.26
CA PHE A 86 0.54 14.51 13.24
C PHE A 86 0.52 15.11 14.64
N ARG A 87 0.35 14.27 15.64
CA ARG A 87 0.42 14.61 17.05
C ARG A 87 1.51 13.79 17.73
N GLY A 88 2.36 14.44 18.51
CA GLY A 88 3.51 13.81 19.16
C GLY A 88 3.14 12.64 20.07
N ASP A 89 1.99 12.72 20.77
CA ASP A 89 1.47 11.69 21.68
C ASP A 89 1.16 10.35 20.99
N LYS A 90 1.05 10.33 19.65
CA LYS A 90 0.74 9.13 18.87
C LYS A 90 1.89 8.63 18.00
N LEU A 91 2.99 9.36 17.89
CA LEU A 91 4.11 8.96 17.03
C LEU A 91 4.72 7.61 17.41
N ALA A 92 4.71 7.26 18.70
CA ALA A 92 5.19 5.95 19.17
C ALA A 92 4.46 4.78 18.49
N TRP A 93 3.20 4.96 18.05
CA TRP A 93 2.45 3.92 17.32
C TRP A 93 3.05 3.57 15.96
N VAL A 94 3.79 4.47 15.32
CA VAL A 94 4.54 4.17 14.10
C VAL A 94 5.64 3.14 14.40
N GLY A 95 6.40 3.35 15.48
CA GLY A 95 7.43 2.40 15.95
C GLY A 95 6.83 1.05 16.39
N TYR A 96 5.76 1.07 17.18
CA TYR A 96 5.07 -0.17 17.57
C TYR A 96 4.50 -0.93 16.38
N GLY A 97 3.92 -0.23 15.42
CA GLY A 97 3.42 -0.82 14.17
C GLY A 97 4.54 -1.48 13.37
N TYR A 98 5.67 -0.81 13.22
CA TYR A 98 6.83 -1.37 12.54
C TYR A 98 7.39 -2.61 13.30
N ALA A 99 7.48 -2.56 14.61
CA ALA A 99 7.89 -3.72 15.42
C ALA A 99 6.94 -4.92 15.25
N MET A 100 5.62 -4.68 15.17
CA MET A 100 4.65 -5.73 14.86
C MET A 100 4.85 -6.32 13.46
N ILE A 101 5.17 -5.50 12.44
CA ILE A 101 5.46 -5.97 11.08
C ILE A 101 6.74 -6.82 11.06
N LEU A 102 7.78 -6.41 11.77
CA LEU A 102 9.01 -7.23 11.92
C LEU A 102 8.71 -8.58 12.59
N GLY A 103 7.92 -8.57 13.67
CA GLY A 103 7.45 -9.80 14.32
C GLY A 103 6.65 -10.70 13.38
N ALA A 104 5.78 -10.13 12.55
CA ALA A 104 5.03 -10.84 11.52
C ALA A 104 5.98 -11.52 10.50
N GLY A 105 7.01 -10.82 10.05
CA GLY A 105 8.05 -11.38 9.17
C GLY A 105 8.79 -12.55 9.83
N MET A 106 9.21 -12.41 11.09
CA MET A 106 9.86 -13.49 11.83
C MET A 106 8.96 -14.72 11.97
N VAL A 107 7.69 -14.55 12.32
CA VAL A 107 6.70 -15.64 12.39
C VAL A 107 6.56 -16.33 11.03
N THR A 108 6.45 -15.56 9.95
CA THR A 108 6.32 -16.13 8.60
C THR A 108 7.56 -16.95 8.20
N VAL A 109 8.76 -16.42 8.45
CA VAL A 109 10.01 -17.13 8.18
C VAL A 109 10.10 -18.44 9.00
N ALA A 110 9.71 -18.40 10.28
CA ALA A 110 9.68 -19.60 11.12
C ALA A 110 8.70 -20.66 10.58
N LEU A 111 7.50 -20.24 10.16
CA LEU A 111 6.51 -21.13 9.53
C LEU A 111 7.03 -21.71 8.21
N GLN A 112 7.68 -20.91 7.37
CA GLN A 112 8.32 -21.40 6.14
C GLN A 112 9.35 -22.49 6.44
N TYR A 113 10.22 -22.23 7.41
CA TYR A 113 11.26 -23.19 7.78
C TYR A 113 10.67 -24.50 8.31
N VAL A 114 9.65 -24.44 9.17
CA VAL A 114 9.02 -25.63 9.77
C VAL A 114 8.27 -26.46 8.72
N PHE A 115 7.54 -25.82 7.81
CA PHE A 115 6.60 -26.52 6.91
C PHE A 115 7.14 -26.75 5.50
N SER A 116 8.04 -25.91 5.00
CA SER A 116 8.59 -26.04 3.64
C SER A 116 10.10 -26.31 3.60
N HIS A 117 10.79 -26.18 4.74
CA HIS A 117 12.25 -26.30 4.85
C HIS A 117 13.03 -25.36 3.89
N GLN A 118 12.36 -24.38 3.31
CA GLN A 118 12.94 -23.41 2.37
C GLN A 118 12.41 -22.01 2.64
N LYS A 119 13.25 -21.01 2.42
CA LYS A 119 12.81 -19.61 2.41
C LYS A 119 12.21 -19.30 1.04
N MET A 120 10.95 -18.94 1.01
CA MET A 120 10.25 -18.52 -0.21
C MET A 120 10.10 -17.00 -0.22
N THR A 121 10.42 -16.38 -1.34
CA THR A 121 10.17 -14.95 -1.57
C THR A 121 8.82 -14.78 -2.25
N ALA A 122 8.00 -13.85 -1.78
CA ALA A 122 6.71 -13.56 -2.38
C ALA A 122 6.88 -13.05 -3.82
N SER A 123 6.03 -13.51 -4.75
CA SER A 123 6.11 -13.16 -6.18
C SER A 123 6.03 -11.66 -6.41
N ASN A 124 5.23 -10.94 -5.63
CA ASN A 124 5.19 -9.48 -5.66
C ASN A 124 6.56 -8.86 -5.33
N GLN A 125 7.27 -9.40 -4.34
CA GLN A 125 8.62 -8.94 -4.00
C GLN A 125 9.62 -9.26 -5.13
N VAL A 126 9.54 -10.45 -5.72
CA VAL A 126 10.37 -10.84 -6.88
C VAL A 126 10.17 -9.87 -8.04
N ALA A 127 8.92 -9.53 -8.35
CA ALA A 127 8.61 -8.58 -9.43
C ALA A 127 9.22 -7.19 -9.18
N LEU A 128 9.18 -6.69 -7.93
CA LEU A 128 9.82 -5.42 -7.55
C LEU A 128 11.34 -5.49 -7.71
N GLU A 129 11.96 -6.59 -7.30
CA GLU A 129 13.41 -6.82 -7.43
C GLU A 129 13.83 -6.89 -8.90
N GLU A 130 13.09 -7.58 -9.76
CA GLU A 130 13.35 -7.63 -11.20
C GLU A 130 13.23 -6.26 -11.86
N MET A 131 12.25 -5.46 -11.46
CA MET A 131 12.13 -4.08 -11.93
C MET A 131 13.29 -3.21 -11.45
N ALA A 132 13.70 -3.35 -10.19
CA ALA A 132 14.82 -2.60 -9.62
C ALA A 132 16.15 -2.94 -10.31
N LYS A 133 16.39 -4.21 -10.64
CA LYS A 133 17.60 -4.66 -11.39
C LYS A 133 17.73 -4.04 -12.78
N LYS A 134 16.64 -3.57 -13.40
CA LYS A 134 16.69 -2.82 -14.66
C LYS A 134 17.37 -1.45 -14.50
N GLY A 135 17.57 -0.98 -13.27
CA GLY A 135 18.25 0.27 -12.96
C GLY A 135 17.54 1.52 -13.48
N GLY A 136 18.23 2.67 -13.42
CA GLY A 136 17.77 3.92 -14.01
C GLY A 136 16.35 4.31 -13.62
N ALA A 137 15.53 4.64 -14.61
CA ALA A 137 14.14 5.07 -14.41
C ALA A 137 13.25 4.01 -13.77
N ALA A 138 13.50 2.72 -14.00
CA ALA A 138 12.69 1.64 -13.44
C ALA A 138 12.91 1.54 -11.92
N LEU A 139 14.15 1.63 -11.45
CA LEU A 139 14.46 1.66 -10.03
C LEU A 139 13.82 2.86 -9.34
N VAL A 140 13.99 4.07 -9.89
CA VAL A 140 13.38 5.29 -9.33
C VAL A 140 11.86 5.15 -9.22
N PHE A 141 11.23 4.64 -10.28
CA PHE A 141 9.79 4.46 -10.32
C PHE A 141 9.30 3.46 -9.27
N VAL A 142 9.93 2.28 -9.21
CA VAL A 142 9.58 1.24 -8.22
C VAL A 142 9.71 1.78 -6.79
N VAL A 143 10.81 2.46 -6.48
CA VAL A 143 11.02 3.02 -5.12
C VAL A 143 9.94 4.05 -4.80
N VAL A 144 9.65 4.98 -5.72
CA VAL A 144 8.61 6.00 -5.50
C VAL A 144 7.23 5.37 -5.34
N LEU A 145 6.87 4.40 -6.20
CA LEU A 145 5.60 3.69 -6.09
C LEU A 145 5.50 2.92 -4.78
N ALA A 146 6.48 2.08 -4.46
CA ALA A 146 6.42 1.19 -3.31
C ALA A 146 6.48 1.95 -1.97
N VAL A 147 7.30 3.01 -1.88
CA VAL A 147 7.50 3.72 -0.61
C VAL A 147 6.44 4.79 -0.35
N PHE A 148 5.98 5.49 -1.37
CA PHE A 148 5.10 6.66 -1.17
C PHE A 148 3.70 6.45 -1.73
N VAL A 149 3.57 6.01 -2.98
CA VAL A 149 2.27 5.95 -3.67
C VAL A 149 1.39 4.83 -3.11
N ALA A 150 1.90 3.59 -3.13
CA ALA A 150 1.14 2.42 -2.69
C ALA A 150 0.68 2.56 -1.22
N PRO A 151 1.52 2.92 -0.23
CA PRO A 151 1.06 3.12 1.14
C PRO A 151 -0.05 4.17 1.29
N LEU A 152 0.01 5.26 0.53
CA LEU A 152 -1.05 6.28 0.56
C LEU A 152 -2.38 5.74 0.06
N VAL A 153 -2.39 5.10 -1.10
CA VAL A 153 -3.59 4.60 -1.76
C VAL A 153 -4.17 3.41 -1.00
N GLU A 154 -3.33 2.45 -0.64
CA GLU A 154 -3.74 1.23 0.06
C GLU A 154 -4.30 1.51 1.45
N GLU A 155 -3.66 2.39 2.24
CA GLU A 155 -4.20 2.73 3.56
C GLU A 155 -5.54 3.46 3.45
N LEU A 156 -5.73 4.34 2.46
CA LEU A 156 -7.02 4.97 2.20
C LEU A 156 -8.09 3.94 1.82
N ILE A 157 -7.75 2.92 1.04
CA ILE A 157 -8.67 1.83 0.67
C ILE A 157 -8.94 0.93 1.89
N PHE A 158 -7.91 0.33 2.49
CA PHE A 158 -8.09 -0.72 3.50
C PHE A 158 -8.51 -0.16 4.87
N ARG A 159 -7.90 0.94 5.34
CA ARG A 159 -8.20 1.53 6.66
C ARG A 159 -9.25 2.62 6.57
N GLY A 160 -9.17 3.43 5.50
CA GLY A 160 -10.13 4.51 5.29
C GLY A 160 -11.50 4.00 4.83
N ILE A 161 -11.56 3.16 3.80
CA ILE A 161 -12.81 2.71 3.19
C ILE A 161 -13.26 1.37 3.78
N ILE A 162 -12.48 0.28 3.63
CA ILE A 162 -12.94 -1.05 4.03
C ILE A 162 -13.34 -1.08 5.51
N LEU A 163 -12.50 -0.64 6.44
CA LEU A 163 -12.82 -0.67 7.87
C LEU A 163 -14.02 0.20 8.28
N ASN A 164 -14.36 1.24 7.51
CA ASN A 164 -15.43 2.17 7.89
C ASN A 164 -16.74 1.95 7.14
N TYR A 165 -16.70 1.38 5.94
CA TYR A 165 -17.91 1.11 5.15
C TYR A 165 -18.47 -0.29 5.40
N PHE A 166 -17.59 -1.30 5.57
CA PHE A 166 -18.01 -2.70 5.66
C PHE A 166 -18.13 -3.20 7.11
N PHE A 167 -17.21 -2.79 7.98
CA PHE A 167 -17.06 -3.36 9.32
C PHE A 167 -17.28 -2.34 10.42
N LYS A 168 -18.35 -1.55 10.31
CA LYS A 168 -18.70 -0.54 11.30
C LYS A 168 -19.25 -1.15 12.59
N GLU A 169 -19.97 -2.26 12.48
CA GLU A 169 -20.59 -2.99 13.58
C GLU A 169 -19.83 -4.29 13.84
N GLY A 170 -19.69 -4.67 15.09
CA GLY A 170 -19.00 -5.89 15.51
C GLY A 170 -17.71 -5.65 16.29
N PRO A 171 -17.09 -6.71 16.79
CA PRO A 171 -15.85 -6.63 17.56
C PRO A 171 -14.73 -6.01 16.73
N TRP A 172 -14.04 -5.02 17.28
CA TRP A 172 -12.98 -4.30 16.56
C TRP A 172 -11.84 -5.21 16.07
N TRP A 173 -11.49 -6.25 16.85
CA TRP A 173 -10.45 -7.20 16.53
C TRP A 173 -10.79 -8.06 15.30
N PHE A 174 -12.06 -8.44 15.14
CA PHE A 174 -12.55 -9.18 13.98
C PHE A 174 -12.41 -8.34 12.69
N ASN A 175 -12.79 -7.07 12.77
CA ASN A 175 -12.65 -6.13 11.66
C ASN A 175 -11.19 -5.92 11.25
N VAL A 176 -10.27 -5.89 12.23
CA VAL A 176 -8.84 -5.78 12.00
C VAL A 176 -8.31 -7.03 11.28
N ILE A 177 -8.71 -8.23 11.74
CA ILE A 177 -8.30 -9.48 11.11
C ILE A 177 -8.79 -9.55 9.66
N ILE A 178 -10.08 -9.29 9.40
CA ILE A 178 -10.62 -9.34 8.03
C ILE A 178 -9.93 -8.31 7.13
N SER A 179 -9.74 -7.08 7.58
CA SER A 179 -9.02 -6.07 6.80
C SER A 179 -7.59 -6.50 6.48
N GLY A 180 -6.92 -7.17 7.43
CA GLY A 180 -5.58 -7.71 7.22
C GLY A 180 -5.55 -8.86 6.22
N VAL A 181 -6.50 -9.80 6.33
CA VAL A 181 -6.61 -10.93 5.38
C VAL A 181 -6.93 -10.44 3.96
N LEU A 182 -7.84 -9.47 3.82
CA LEU A 182 -8.14 -8.86 2.52
C LEU A 182 -6.91 -8.14 1.95
N PHE A 183 -6.13 -7.45 2.79
CA PHE A 183 -4.87 -6.85 2.39
C PHE A 183 -3.87 -7.91 1.90
N GLY A 184 -3.71 -8.99 2.63
CA GLY A 184 -2.86 -10.11 2.23
C GLY A 184 -3.32 -10.76 0.92
N TYR A 185 -4.61 -11.02 0.78
CA TYR A 185 -5.17 -11.58 -0.45
C TYR A 185 -4.92 -10.66 -1.66
N PHE A 186 -5.07 -9.35 -1.50
CA PHE A 186 -4.81 -8.37 -2.56
C PHE A 186 -3.36 -8.39 -3.06
N HIS A 187 -2.41 -8.86 -2.23
CA HIS A 187 -1.01 -8.98 -2.63
C HIS A 187 -0.63 -10.30 -3.30
N VAL A 188 -1.49 -11.33 -3.18
CA VAL A 188 -1.19 -12.68 -3.69
C VAL A 188 -2.22 -13.23 -4.67
N TYR A 189 -3.22 -12.44 -5.06
CA TYR A 189 -4.32 -12.94 -5.89
C TYR A 189 -3.90 -13.38 -7.29
N GLN A 190 -2.80 -12.83 -7.84
CA GLN A 190 -2.27 -13.20 -9.15
C GLN A 190 -1.43 -14.47 -9.11
N ASP A 191 -0.69 -14.69 -8.02
CA ASP A 191 0.10 -15.89 -7.77
C ASP A 191 -0.02 -16.26 -6.29
N PHE A 192 -0.92 -17.20 -6.01
CA PHE A 192 -1.28 -17.56 -4.65
C PHE A 192 -0.18 -18.34 -3.95
N GLN A 193 0.39 -17.73 -2.92
CA GLN A 193 1.41 -18.32 -2.06
C GLN A 193 0.97 -18.18 -0.60
N ILE A 194 0.76 -19.32 0.08
CA ILE A 194 0.21 -19.32 1.44
C ILE A 194 1.05 -18.55 2.45
N PHE A 195 2.38 -18.66 2.39
CA PHE A 195 3.26 -17.92 3.30
C PHE A 195 3.28 -16.41 3.00
N ALA A 196 3.20 -16.02 1.73
CA ALA A 196 3.03 -14.63 1.35
C ALA A 196 1.67 -14.08 1.82
N LEU A 197 0.59 -14.86 1.69
CA LEU A 197 -0.72 -14.52 2.25
C LEU A 197 -0.62 -14.27 3.76
N ILE A 198 0.03 -15.17 4.51
CA ILE A 198 0.22 -15.03 5.96
C ILE A 198 1.01 -13.75 6.26
N GLN A 199 2.13 -13.53 5.59
CA GLN A 199 2.99 -12.36 5.82
C GLN A 199 2.26 -11.04 5.57
N TYR A 200 1.62 -10.89 4.40
CA TYR A 200 0.88 -9.68 4.07
C TYR A 200 -0.38 -9.51 4.93
N SER A 201 -1.04 -10.59 5.33
CA SER A 201 -2.18 -10.53 6.25
C SER A 201 -1.75 -10.02 7.62
N LEU A 202 -0.66 -10.53 8.18
CA LEU A 202 -0.12 -10.08 9.47
C LEU A 202 0.39 -8.64 9.40
N MET A 203 1.02 -8.24 8.31
CA MET A 203 1.36 -6.83 8.04
C MET A 203 0.10 -5.98 8.02
N GLY A 204 -0.91 -6.41 7.27
CA GLY A 204 -2.20 -5.73 7.19
C GLY A 204 -2.90 -5.60 8.54
N ILE A 205 -2.86 -6.64 9.39
CA ILE A 205 -3.36 -6.60 10.77
C ILE A 205 -2.59 -5.56 11.58
N SER A 206 -1.26 -5.54 11.51
CA SER A 206 -0.41 -4.58 12.24
C SER A 206 -0.79 -3.14 11.91
N LEU A 207 -0.91 -2.81 10.63
CA LEU A 207 -1.33 -1.49 10.14
C LEU A 207 -2.75 -1.13 10.60
N ALA A 208 -3.68 -2.10 10.57
CA ALA A 208 -5.05 -1.89 11.04
C ALA A 208 -5.11 -1.66 12.57
N VAL A 209 -4.25 -2.31 13.36
CA VAL A 209 -4.10 -2.04 14.79
C VAL A 209 -3.62 -0.61 15.03
N VAL A 210 -2.56 -0.16 14.32
CA VAL A 210 -2.08 1.22 14.41
C VAL A 210 -3.21 2.22 14.13
N TYR A 211 -3.96 2.01 13.03
CA TYR A 211 -5.12 2.84 12.70
C TYR A 211 -6.18 2.85 13.80
N LYS A 212 -6.56 1.69 14.34
CA LYS A 212 -7.59 1.59 15.38
C LYS A 212 -7.16 2.23 16.71
N LYS A 213 -5.88 2.12 17.07
CA LYS A 213 -5.33 2.69 18.31
C LYS A 213 -5.15 4.20 18.21
N THR A 214 -4.65 4.69 17.08
CA THR A 214 -4.46 6.13 16.86
C THR A 214 -5.75 6.85 16.48
N LYS A 215 -6.73 6.14 15.90
CA LYS A 215 -7.94 6.67 15.28
C LYS A 215 -7.65 7.70 14.18
N GLN A 216 -6.52 7.60 13.51
CA GLN A 216 -6.08 8.52 12.46
C GLN A 216 -5.24 7.75 11.43
N ILE A 217 -5.54 7.94 10.14
CA ILE A 217 -4.98 7.12 9.07
C ILE A 217 -3.50 7.45 8.78
N GLN A 218 -3.04 8.68 9.05
CA GLN A 218 -1.66 9.09 8.75
C GLN A 218 -0.61 8.26 9.50
N TYR A 219 -0.94 7.69 10.67
CA TYR A 219 0.01 6.87 11.43
C TYR A 219 0.18 5.47 10.81
N SER A 220 -0.88 4.86 10.27
CA SER A 220 -0.74 3.61 9.53
C SER A 220 -0.03 3.84 8.19
N ILE A 221 -0.31 4.94 7.50
CA ILE A 221 0.44 5.36 6.31
C ILE A 221 1.94 5.51 6.63
N ALA A 222 2.28 6.24 7.69
CA ALA A 222 3.68 6.43 8.09
C ALA A 222 4.37 5.11 8.46
N THR A 223 3.67 4.21 9.16
CA THR A 223 4.18 2.87 9.48
C THR A 223 4.44 2.05 8.21
N HIS A 224 3.52 2.10 7.27
CA HIS A 224 3.63 1.41 5.99
C HIS A 224 4.78 1.97 5.15
N MET A 225 4.88 3.30 5.02
CA MET A 225 5.99 3.97 4.35
C MET A 225 7.34 3.64 4.98
N LEU A 226 7.41 3.58 6.32
CA LEU A 226 8.63 3.20 7.04
C LEU A 226 9.06 1.77 6.69
N ASN A 227 8.12 0.82 6.73
CA ASN A 227 8.38 -0.57 6.36
C ASN A 227 8.89 -0.68 4.91
N ASN A 228 8.17 -0.07 3.97
CA ASN A 228 8.53 -0.14 2.56
C ASN A 228 9.80 0.65 2.24
N GLY A 229 10.05 1.76 2.96
CA GLY A 229 11.28 2.53 2.84
C GLY A 229 12.51 1.72 3.25
N ILE A 230 12.43 0.98 4.35
CA ILE A 230 13.52 0.08 4.78
C ILE A 230 13.71 -1.06 3.79
N ALA A 231 12.62 -1.68 3.29
CA ALA A 231 12.69 -2.70 2.25
C ALA A 231 13.31 -2.16 0.94
N ALA A 232 13.00 -0.92 0.57
CA ALA A 232 13.56 -0.28 -0.62
C ALA A 232 15.09 -0.08 -0.57
N LEU A 233 15.69 0.01 0.63
CA LEU A 233 17.16 0.03 0.77
C LEU A 233 17.80 -1.25 0.21
N SER A 234 17.15 -2.41 0.38
CA SER A 234 17.59 -3.68 -0.21
C SER A 234 17.50 -3.64 -1.74
N LEU A 235 16.41 -3.07 -2.30
CA LEU A 235 16.25 -2.94 -3.76
C LEU A 235 17.33 -2.04 -4.36
N ILE A 236 17.65 -0.93 -3.68
CA ILE A 236 18.73 -0.01 -4.08
C ILE A 236 20.09 -0.72 -4.01
N GLY A 237 20.35 -1.44 -2.90
CA GLY A 237 21.57 -2.21 -2.73
C GLY A 237 21.79 -3.25 -3.84
N MET A 238 20.72 -3.97 -4.25
CA MET A 238 20.79 -4.93 -5.36
C MET A 238 21.07 -4.26 -6.72
N ALA A 239 20.56 -3.06 -6.94
CA ALA A 239 20.74 -2.35 -8.21
C ALA A 239 22.15 -1.77 -8.39
N PHE A 240 22.88 -1.50 -7.32
CA PHE A 240 24.24 -0.94 -7.34
C PHE A 240 25.32 -1.94 -6.91
N GLY A 241 24.97 -3.11 -6.39
CA GLY A 241 25.88 -4.14 -5.90
C GLY A 241 26.13 -5.29 -6.87
N SER A 242 25.60 -5.19 -8.10
CA SER A 242 25.79 -6.17 -9.19
C SER A 242 26.81 -5.72 -10.19
#